data_90694ade6012f255bc6468aad9b9862a
#
_entry.id   90694ade6012f255bc6468aad9b9862a
#
_cell.length_a   1.000
_cell.length_b   1.000
_cell.length_c   1.000
_cell.angle_alpha   90.00
_cell.angle_beta   90.00
_cell.angle_gamma   90.00
#
_symmetry.space_group_name_H-M   'P 1'
#
loop_
_entity.id
_entity.type
_entity.pdbx_description
1 polymer ?
#
loop_
_entity_poly.entity_id
_entity_poly.type
_entity_poly.pdbx_seq_one_letter_code
_entity_poly.pdbx_strand_id
1 'polypeptide(L)'
;MDLDPRLHFVAVTCIIEKGGKFLITKRSLNEKAFPGKWTVPGGKFVRSEYEKLPSTSPLYPQWYNVVEFVLRKEVREEAGLEIEKPEYVTDLVFVRPDGYPVVTLSFWARHKSGEVKLNHEMSEFAWATAEEAKRYDLIDGIQEEIEEVVKLLKRQG
;
A
#
# COMPACT_ATOMS: atom_id res chain seq x y z
N MET A 1 -7.90 -15.55 23.80
CA MET A 1 -6.78 -16.27 23.15
C MET A 1 -5.52 -15.45 23.32
N ASP A 2 -4.54 -16.02 23.99
CA ASP A 2 -3.27 -15.33 24.21
C ASP A 2 -2.42 -15.41 22.95
N LEU A 3 -2.35 -14.29 22.25
CA LEU A 3 -1.50 -14.17 21.07
C LEU A 3 -0.07 -13.93 21.52
N ASP A 4 0.88 -14.57 20.84
CA ASP A 4 2.28 -14.26 21.02
C ASP A 4 2.48 -12.78 20.66
N PRO A 5 2.93 -11.92 21.61
CA PRO A 5 3.05 -10.48 21.38
C PRO A 5 4.06 -10.10 20.30
N ARG A 6 4.85 -11.06 19.83
CA ARG A 6 5.81 -10.82 18.73
C ARG A 6 5.18 -10.94 17.35
N LEU A 7 3.99 -11.54 17.28
CA LEU A 7 3.32 -11.74 15.98
C LEU A 7 2.59 -10.48 15.55
N HIS A 8 2.75 -10.12 14.29
CA HIS A 8 2.12 -8.96 13.67
C HIS A 8 1.64 -9.35 12.28
N PHE A 9 0.50 -8.80 11.87
CA PHE A 9 0.18 -8.76 10.46
C PHE A 9 1.12 -7.76 9.80
N VAL A 10 1.55 -8.06 8.57
CA VAL A 10 2.37 -7.14 7.78
C VAL A 10 1.56 -6.66 6.59
N ALA A 11 1.47 -5.35 6.44
CA ALA A 11 0.80 -4.71 5.31
C ALA A 11 1.79 -3.81 4.59
N VAL A 12 1.55 -3.59 3.30
CA VAL A 12 2.34 -2.67 2.47
C VAL A 12 1.41 -1.73 1.74
N THR A 13 1.82 -0.49 1.56
CA THR A 13 1.06 0.52 0.80
C THR A 13 1.98 1.22 -0.18
N CYS A 14 1.42 1.71 -1.28
CA CYS A 14 2.17 2.43 -2.29
C CYS A 14 1.50 3.76 -2.66
N ILE A 15 2.21 4.84 -2.44
CA ILE A 15 1.82 6.17 -2.91
C ILE A 15 2.37 6.30 -4.33
N ILE A 16 1.48 6.30 -5.33
CA ILE A 16 1.86 6.32 -6.74
C ILE A 16 1.78 7.74 -7.28
N GLU A 17 2.90 8.25 -7.77
CA GLU A 17 3.02 9.62 -8.29
C GLU A 17 3.00 9.61 -9.81
N LYS A 18 2.28 10.58 -10.38
CA LYS A 18 2.23 10.83 -11.83
C LYS A 18 2.02 12.31 -12.08
N GLY A 19 3.05 12.97 -12.59
CA GLY A 19 2.96 14.40 -12.94
C GLY A 19 2.59 15.32 -11.79
N GLY A 20 3.08 15.05 -10.59
CA GLY A 20 2.79 15.84 -9.40
C GLY A 20 1.48 15.50 -8.71
N LYS A 21 0.78 14.48 -9.18
CA LYS A 21 -0.46 13.98 -8.58
C LYS A 21 -0.26 12.58 -8.04
N PHE A 22 -1.08 12.22 -7.07
CA PHE A 22 -1.00 10.94 -6.38
C PHE A 22 -2.30 10.19 -6.52
N LEU A 23 -2.21 8.88 -6.74
CA LEU A 23 -3.39 8.04 -6.85
C LEU A 23 -4.00 7.78 -5.47
N ILE A 24 -5.26 8.17 -5.32
CA ILE A 24 -6.06 7.81 -4.15
C ILE A 24 -7.26 7.00 -4.61
N THR A 25 -7.69 6.04 -3.79
CA THR A 25 -8.77 5.13 -4.11
C THR A 25 -9.75 5.08 -2.96
N LYS A 26 -11.04 4.98 -3.27
CA LYS A 26 -12.10 4.92 -2.26
C LYS A 26 -12.46 3.47 -2.00
N ARG A 27 -12.39 3.05 -0.75
CA ARG A 27 -12.76 1.71 -0.33
C ARG A 27 -14.27 1.49 -0.52
N SER A 28 -14.62 0.33 -1.03
CA SER A 28 -16.02 -0.06 -1.18
C SER A 28 -16.75 -0.03 0.16
N LEU A 29 -18.03 0.30 0.15
CA LEU A 29 -18.87 0.27 1.34
C LEU A 29 -19.04 -1.15 1.90
N ASN A 30 -18.74 -2.17 1.08
CA ASN A 30 -18.81 -3.58 1.49
C ASN A 30 -17.55 -4.05 2.23
N GLU A 31 -16.51 -3.24 2.28
CA GLU A 31 -15.29 -3.59 3.01
C GLU A 31 -15.49 -3.48 4.52
N LYS A 32 -14.93 -4.43 5.27
CA LYS A 32 -15.05 -4.45 6.73
C LYS A 32 -14.25 -3.32 7.38
N ALA A 33 -13.02 -3.08 6.87
CA ALA A 33 -12.14 -2.05 7.41
C ALA A 33 -12.31 -0.76 6.62
N PHE A 34 -12.59 0.34 7.32
CA PHE A 34 -12.68 1.69 6.76
C PHE A 34 -13.56 1.80 5.51
N PRO A 35 -14.82 1.29 5.55
CA PRO A 35 -15.70 1.39 4.37
C PRO A 35 -15.92 2.85 3.96
N GLY A 36 -15.84 3.11 2.65
CA GLY A 36 -16.07 4.45 2.10
C GLY A 36 -14.95 5.45 2.32
N LYS A 37 -13.89 5.10 3.02
CA LYS A 37 -12.74 5.97 3.20
C LYS A 37 -11.83 5.94 1.97
N TRP A 38 -11.11 7.03 1.76
CA TRP A 38 -10.08 7.13 0.72
C TRP A 38 -8.72 6.71 1.25
N THR A 39 -7.94 6.05 0.43
CA THR A 39 -6.65 5.49 0.79
C THR A 39 -5.75 5.43 -0.45
N VAL A 40 -4.64 4.71 -0.32
CA VAL A 40 -3.74 4.39 -1.44
C VAL A 40 -3.70 2.88 -1.61
N PRO A 41 -3.30 2.37 -2.80
CA PRO A 41 -3.20 0.94 -3.02
C PRO A 41 -2.29 0.25 -2.01
N GLY A 42 -2.68 -0.94 -1.59
CA GLY A 42 -1.91 -1.72 -0.64
C GLY A 42 -2.58 -3.04 -0.32
N GLY A 43 -1.92 -3.83 0.51
CA GLY A 43 -2.44 -5.12 0.91
C GLY A 43 -1.59 -5.77 1.98
N LYS A 44 -1.99 -6.96 2.39
CA LYS A 44 -1.34 -7.71 3.46
C LYS A 44 -0.47 -8.82 2.87
N PHE A 45 0.57 -9.18 3.63
CA PHE A 45 1.33 -10.39 3.34
C PHE A 45 0.46 -11.60 3.62
N VAL A 46 0.36 -12.48 2.61
CA VAL A 46 -0.34 -13.77 2.74
C VAL A 46 0.64 -14.83 2.24
N ARG A 47 1.00 -15.74 3.13
CA ARG A 47 2.01 -16.76 2.85
C ARG A 47 1.73 -17.53 1.54
N SER A 48 0.49 -17.92 1.31
CA SER A 48 0.11 -18.68 0.11
C SER A 48 0.40 -17.95 -1.20
N GLU A 49 0.56 -16.63 -1.17
CA GLU A 49 0.83 -15.85 -2.36
C GLU A 49 2.31 -15.85 -2.75
N TYR A 50 3.22 -15.76 -1.77
CA TYR A 50 4.65 -15.71 -2.08
C TYR A 50 5.33 -17.08 -2.00
N GLU A 51 4.77 -18.07 -1.30
CA GLU A 51 5.38 -19.41 -1.22
C GLU A 51 5.36 -20.17 -2.53
N LYS A 52 4.64 -19.65 -3.54
CA LYS A 52 4.64 -20.17 -4.89
C LYS A 52 5.95 -19.89 -5.64
N LEU A 53 6.72 -18.92 -5.14
CA LEU A 53 8.00 -18.57 -5.72
C LEU A 53 9.05 -19.62 -5.36
N PRO A 54 10.06 -19.85 -6.23
CA PRO A 54 11.13 -20.78 -5.91
C PRO A 54 11.89 -20.33 -4.66
N SER A 55 12.11 -21.25 -3.72
CA SER A 55 12.90 -20.96 -2.52
C SER A 55 14.35 -20.65 -2.91
N THR A 56 14.93 -19.66 -2.23
CA THR A 56 16.33 -19.28 -2.44
C THR A 56 17.30 -20.09 -1.58
N SER A 57 16.79 -20.96 -0.71
CA SER A 57 17.60 -21.83 0.13
C SER A 57 17.19 -23.30 -0.07
N PRO A 58 18.16 -24.23 -0.14
CA PRO A 58 17.83 -25.65 -0.15
C PRO A 58 17.56 -26.21 1.24
N LEU A 59 17.84 -25.46 2.31
CA LEU A 59 17.73 -25.92 3.69
C LEU A 59 16.36 -25.67 4.31
N TYR A 60 15.70 -24.58 3.92
CA TYR A 60 14.38 -24.21 4.42
C TYR A 60 13.71 -23.23 3.45
N PRO A 61 12.38 -23.16 3.46
CA PRO A 61 11.69 -22.19 2.60
C PRO A 61 12.13 -20.76 2.91
N GLN A 62 12.62 -20.06 1.88
CA GLN A 62 13.18 -18.72 2.03
C GLN A 62 13.03 -17.94 0.74
N TRP A 63 12.67 -16.64 0.85
CA TRP A 63 12.51 -15.77 -0.32
C TRP A 63 13.04 -14.38 -0.03
N TYR A 64 13.70 -13.80 -1.02
CA TYR A 64 14.13 -12.39 -0.99
C TYR A 64 13.19 -11.53 -1.82
N ASN A 65 13.16 -10.23 -1.53
CA ASN A 65 12.41 -9.22 -2.27
C ASN A 65 10.88 -9.45 -2.27
N VAL A 66 10.37 -10.07 -1.22
CA VAL A 66 8.93 -10.37 -1.10
C VAL A 66 8.12 -9.08 -0.91
N VAL A 67 8.65 -8.08 -0.19
CA VAL A 67 7.95 -6.81 0.02
C VAL A 67 7.62 -6.16 -1.32
N GLU A 68 8.61 -6.06 -2.22
CA GLU A 68 8.38 -5.48 -3.55
C GLU A 68 7.42 -6.35 -4.39
N PHE A 69 7.56 -7.66 -4.30
CA PHE A 69 6.67 -8.60 -5.00
C PHE A 69 5.21 -8.38 -4.59
N VAL A 70 4.94 -8.34 -3.28
CA VAL A 70 3.58 -8.14 -2.75
C VAL A 70 3.05 -6.75 -3.15
N LEU A 71 3.90 -5.73 -3.03
CA LEU A 71 3.52 -4.36 -3.36
C LEU A 71 3.09 -4.23 -4.82
N ARG A 72 3.90 -4.75 -5.75
CA ARG A 72 3.58 -4.70 -7.18
C ARG A 72 2.32 -5.50 -7.50
N LYS A 73 2.15 -6.65 -6.86
CA LYS A 73 0.97 -7.50 -7.02
C LYS A 73 -0.29 -6.75 -6.59
N GLU A 74 -0.26 -6.12 -5.42
CA GLU A 74 -1.41 -5.37 -4.90
C GLU A 74 -1.76 -4.16 -5.78
N VAL A 75 -0.76 -3.44 -6.26
CA VAL A 75 -0.98 -2.31 -7.18
C VAL A 75 -1.65 -2.79 -8.47
N ARG A 76 -1.21 -3.92 -9.02
CA ARG A 76 -1.83 -4.50 -10.22
C ARG A 76 -3.26 -4.93 -9.98
N GLU A 77 -3.51 -5.62 -8.86
CA GLU A 77 -4.85 -6.15 -8.54
C GLU A 77 -5.85 -5.04 -8.21
N GLU A 78 -5.46 -4.07 -7.40
CA GLU A 78 -6.37 -2.99 -6.98
C GLU A 78 -6.53 -1.87 -7.99
N ALA A 79 -5.49 -1.55 -8.75
CA ALA A 79 -5.49 -0.38 -9.62
C ALA A 79 -5.11 -0.65 -11.08
N GLY A 80 -4.66 -1.86 -11.41
CA GLY A 80 -4.31 -2.20 -12.79
C GLY A 80 -3.05 -1.51 -13.32
N LEU A 81 -2.16 -1.07 -12.42
CA LEU A 81 -1.00 -0.27 -12.80
C LEU A 81 0.31 -1.03 -12.60
N GLU A 82 1.32 -0.63 -13.40
CA GLU A 82 2.72 -0.95 -13.16
C GLU A 82 3.42 0.28 -12.62
N ILE A 83 4.37 0.07 -11.71
CA ILE A 83 5.12 1.15 -11.05
C ILE A 83 6.61 1.00 -11.31
N GLU A 84 7.33 2.11 -11.23
CA GLU A 84 8.79 2.11 -11.21
C GLU A 84 9.26 1.53 -9.87
N LYS A 85 10.56 1.50 -9.64
CA LYS A 85 11.10 0.93 -8.41
C LYS A 85 10.53 1.65 -7.17
N PRO A 86 9.87 0.92 -6.25
CA PRO A 86 9.36 1.54 -5.04
C PRO A 86 10.49 1.92 -4.08
N GLU A 87 10.29 3.03 -3.39
CA GLU A 87 11.19 3.52 -2.37
C GLU A 87 10.45 3.62 -1.03
N TYR A 88 11.14 3.30 0.04
CA TYR A 88 10.59 3.35 1.40
C TYR A 88 10.29 4.80 1.82
N VAL A 89 9.14 5.01 2.44
CA VAL A 89 8.74 6.31 3.00
C VAL A 89 8.79 6.28 4.52
N THR A 90 7.98 5.42 5.11
CA THR A 90 7.84 5.33 6.57
C THR A 90 7.13 4.02 6.94
N ASP A 91 6.96 3.81 8.23
CA ASP A 91 6.15 2.72 8.74
C ASP A 91 5.15 3.22 9.77
N LEU A 92 4.12 2.42 9.97
CA LEU A 92 3.08 2.67 10.95
C LEU A 92 2.76 1.36 11.66
N VAL A 93 2.71 1.39 12.97
CA VAL A 93 2.23 0.24 13.75
C VAL A 93 0.96 0.64 14.47
N PHE A 94 -0.08 -0.16 14.34
CA PHE A 94 -1.34 0.08 15.05
C PHE A 94 -1.96 -1.24 15.50
N VAL A 95 -2.88 -1.15 16.45
CA VAL A 95 -3.60 -2.33 16.94
C VAL A 95 -5.04 -2.25 16.45
N ARG A 96 -5.49 -3.31 15.79
CA ARG A 96 -6.85 -3.41 15.27
C ARG A 96 -7.85 -3.52 16.43
N PRO A 97 -9.14 -3.20 16.19
CA PRO A 97 -10.16 -3.38 17.22
C PRO A 97 -10.26 -4.81 17.77
N ASP A 98 -9.88 -5.83 16.98
CA ASP A 98 -9.86 -7.22 17.43
C ASP A 98 -8.58 -7.61 18.18
N GLY A 99 -7.67 -6.64 18.44
CA GLY A 99 -6.47 -6.84 19.25
C GLY A 99 -5.22 -7.27 18.48
N TYR A 100 -5.33 -7.51 17.17
CA TYR A 100 -4.15 -7.89 16.37
C TYR A 100 -3.32 -6.67 16.00
N PRO A 101 -1.99 -6.72 16.27
CA PRO A 101 -1.10 -5.63 15.84
C PRO A 101 -0.76 -5.76 14.36
N VAL A 102 -0.60 -4.62 13.70
CA VAL A 102 -0.26 -4.54 12.27
C VAL A 102 0.94 -3.64 12.09
N VAL A 103 1.93 -4.11 11.35
CA VAL A 103 3.03 -3.28 10.83
C VAL A 103 2.68 -2.95 9.38
N THR A 104 2.56 -1.66 9.07
CA THR A 104 2.37 -1.20 7.69
C THR A 104 3.65 -0.54 7.22
N LEU A 105 4.18 -1.02 6.10
CA LEU A 105 5.35 -0.44 5.44
C LEU A 105 4.86 0.42 4.28
N SER A 106 5.13 1.71 4.32
CA SER A 106 4.69 2.66 3.31
C SER A 106 5.81 2.94 2.31
N PHE A 107 5.48 2.80 1.02
CA PHE A 107 6.38 3.05 -0.10
C PHE A 107 5.78 4.10 -1.03
N TRP A 108 6.62 4.68 -1.87
CA TRP A 108 6.15 5.48 -2.99
C TRP A 108 6.86 5.02 -4.26
N ALA A 109 6.21 5.25 -5.40
CA ALA A 109 6.79 4.92 -6.71
C ALA A 109 6.18 5.81 -7.77
N ARG A 110 6.92 6.02 -8.87
CA ARG A 110 6.36 6.69 -10.04
C ARG A 110 5.52 5.71 -10.83
N HIS A 111 4.43 6.19 -11.38
CA HIS A 111 3.63 5.44 -12.34
C HIS A 111 4.51 5.10 -13.55
N LYS A 112 4.50 3.82 -13.94
CA LYS A 112 5.26 3.36 -15.09
C LYS A 112 4.37 3.19 -16.32
N SER A 113 3.28 2.44 -16.19
CA SER A 113 2.37 2.16 -17.30
C SER A 113 0.99 1.71 -16.80
N GLY A 114 0.04 1.71 -17.71
CA GLY A 114 -1.33 1.30 -17.44
C GLY A 114 -2.24 2.46 -17.09
N GLU A 115 -3.53 2.23 -17.25
CA GLU A 115 -4.58 3.15 -16.81
C GLU A 115 -5.31 2.51 -15.63
N VAL A 116 -5.82 3.33 -14.72
CA VAL A 116 -6.46 2.82 -13.51
C VAL A 116 -7.66 1.96 -13.87
N LYS A 117 -7.63 0.73 -13.37
CA LYS A 117 -8.72 -0.23 -13.48
C LYS A 117 -8.90 -0.84 -12.10
N LEU A 118 -9.96 -0.43 -11.41
CA LEU A 118 -10.24 -0.86 -10.04
C LEU A 118 -10.81 -2.27 -10.00
N ASN A 119 -10.53 -2.98 -8.89
CA ASN A 119 -11.22 -4.23 -8.60
C ASN A 119 -12.41 -3.94 -7.68
N HIS A 120 -13.09 -5.00 -7.19
CA HIS A 120 -14.29 -4.88 -6.37
C HIS A 120 -14.07 -4.25 -4.99
N GLU A 121 -12.84 -4.18 -4.52
CA GLU A 121 -12.50 -3.61 -3.22
C GLU A 121 -12.54 -2.08 -3.21
N MET A 122 -12.43 -1.46 -4.38
CA MET A 122 -12.39 -0.01 -4.55
C MET A 122 -13.54 0.45 -5.44
N SER A 123 -14.23 1.52 -5.04
CA SER A 123 -15.38 2.03 -5.79
C SER A 123 -15.07 3.23 -6.67
N GLU A 124 -14.07 4.02 -6.33
CA GLU A 124 -13.69 5.23 -7.05
C GLU A 124 -12.18 5.47 -6.96
N PHE A 125 -11.66 6.28 -7.86
CA PHE A 125 -10.27 6.74 -7.78
C PHE A 125 -10.16 8.20 -8.20
N ALA A 126 -9.06 8.83 -7.80
CA ALA A 126 -8.70 10.16 -8.26
C ALA A 126 -7.18 10.30 -8.27
N TRP A 127 -6.70 11.10 -9.20
CA TRP A 127 -5.33 11.59 -9.20
C TRP A 127 -5.37 13.01 -8.61
N ALA A 128 -4.80 13.17 -7.42
CA ALA A 128 -4.88 14.40 -6.67
C ALA A 128 -3.49 14.91 -6.28
N THR A 129 -3.30 16.23 -6.35
CA THR A 129 -2.12 16.84 -5.74
C THR A 129 -2.24 16.69 -4.22
N ALA A 130 -1.14 16.91 -3.49
CA ALA A 130 -1.19 16.86 -2.03
C ALA A 130 -2.22 17.84 -1.46
N GLU A 131 -2.36 19.01 -2.10
CA GLU A 131 -3.33 20.01 -1.67
C GLU A 131 -4.77 19.57 -1.96
N GLU A 132 -5.01 19.02 -3.14
CA GLU A 132 -6.32 18.49 -3.51
C GLU A 132 -6.74 17.31 -2.64
N ALA A 133 -5.77 16.48 -2.22
CA ALA A 133 -6.02 15.31 -1.38
C ALA A 133 -6.68 15.67 -0.05
N LYS A 134 -6.44 16.88 0.46
CA LYS A 134 -7.05 17.37 1.70
C LYS A 134 -8.59 17.44 1.66
N ARG A 135 -9.17 17.44 0.45
CA ARG A 135 -10.63 17.49 0.25
C ARG A 135 -11.30 16.13 0.34
N TYR A 136 -10.51 15.07 0.43
CA TYR A 136 -11.00 13.69 0.47
C TYR A 136 -11.00 13.17 1.90
N ASP A 137 -11.93 12.28 2.20
CA ASP A 137 -12.00 11.64 3.52
C ASP A 137 -11.00 10.50 3.60
N LEU A 138 -9.72 10.88 3.73
CA LEU A 138 -8.61 9.94 3.77
C LEU A 138 -8.52 9.21 5.10
N ILE A 139 -8.07 7.96 5.05
CA ILE A 139 -7.68 7.22 6.26
C ILE A 139 -6.59 8.03 6.96
N ASP A 140 -6.68 8.09 8.28
CA ASP A 140 -5.75 8.86 9.11
C ASP A 140 -4.29 8.49 8.81
N GLY A 141 -3.46 9.51 8.60
CA GLY A 141 -2.04 9.35 8.28
C GLY A 141 -1.70 9.43 6.79
N ILE A 142 -2.63 9.14 5.89
CA ILE A 142 -2.36 9.12 4.45
C ILE A 142 -1.96 10.50 3.92
N GLN A 143 -2.62 11.56 4.38
CA GLN A 143 -2.28 12.93 3.96
C GLN A 143 -0.82 13.27 4.30
N GLU A 144 -0.41 12.96 5.52
CA GLU A 144 0.94 13.22 6.00
C GLU A 144 1.98 12.43 5.21
N GLU A 145 1.66 11.20 4.84
CA GLU A 145 2.56 10.37 4.02
C GLU A 145 2.70 10.92 2.60
N ILE A 146 1.59 11.39 2.00
CA ILE A 146 1.64 12.05 0.69
C ILE A 146 2.52 13.30 0.76
N GLU A 147 2.37 14.10 1.81
CA GLU A 147 3.18 15.30 2.01
C GLU A 147 4.67 14.96 2.18
N GLU A 148 4.97 13.84 2.84
CA GLU A 148 6.35 13.38 2.96
C GLU A 148 6.93 13.02 1.59
N VAL A 149 6.15 12.37 0.72
CA VAL A 149 6.58 12.06 -0.65
C VAL A 149 6.85 13.35 -1.44
N VAL A 150 6.03 14.38 -1.26
CA VAL A 150 6.29 15.69 -1.89
C VAL A 150 7.66 16.23 -1.49
N LYS A 151 8.01 16.11 -0.21
CA LYS A 151 9.33 16.54 0.28
C LYS A 151 10.46 15.72 -0.35
N LEU A 152 10.28 14.40 -0.46
CA LEU A 152 11.27 13.52 -1.09
C LEU A 152 11.48 13.88 -2.56
N LEU A 153 10.41 14.17 -3.29
CA LEU A 153 10.47 14.59 -4.68
C LEU A 153 11.24 15.90 -4.86
N LYS A 154 11.03 16.86 -3.96
CA LYS A 154 11.73 18.15 -4.00
C LYS A 154 13.24 17.99 -3.78
N ARG A 155 13.66 17.02 -2.96
CA ARG A 155 15.07 16.75 -2.71
C ARG A 155 15.77 16.12 -3.92
N GLN A 156 15.02 15.44 -4.79
CA GLN A 156 15.54 14.80 -6.00
C GLN A 156 15.61 15.76 -7.21
N GLY A 157 14.89 16.88 -7.12
CA GLY A 157 14.81 17.87 -8.20
C GLY A 157 15.89 18.95 -8.20
#